data_cda0c233bc5d5fa77afc7dde659036d4
#
_entry.id   cda0c233bc5d5fa77afc7dde659036d4
#
_cell.length_a   1.000
_cell.length_b   1.000
_cell.length_c   1.000
_cell.angle_alpha   90.00
_cell.angle_beta   90.00
_cell.angle_gamma   90.00
#
_symmetry.space_group_name_H-M   'P 1'
#
loop_
_entity.id
_entity.type
_entity.pdbx_description
1 polymer ?
#
loop_
_entity_poly.entity_id
_entity_poly.type
_entity_poly.pdbx_seq_one_letter_code
_entity_poly.pdbx_strand_id
1 'polypeptide(L)'
;MPEGDTIWRTAAALRRRLDGQVVTAARPQATLGRLRGRRVVGVEPVGKHLLIRFDNGLALHTHMRMHGSWHVYAPGERWRRPEHLARAVLETGDTVAVCFLAPLVELVADDRAAVRHLGPDILDTQFDVEEALRRAARSHADTLGELLLDQTVCAGIGNIHKCNALWQCGIDPWTPVSSTDAATLRRVLLTARERMRRSATARGVPRQPGVHGRGGRPCPRCGTPVSVRAQGMLARLTYWCTRCQGPGATRRR
;
A
#
# COMPACT_ATOMS: atom_id res chain seq x y z
N MET A 1 -4.22 6.61 -5.09
CA MET A 1 -3.54 5.33 -5.36
C MET A 1 -3.57 4.52 -4.07
N PRO A 2 -4.01 3.27 -4.11
CA PRO A 2 -3.91 2.37 -2.96
C PRO A 2 -2.45 2.14 -2.55
N GLU A 3 -2.13 2.35 -1.27
CA GLU A 3 -0.85 2.04 -0.63
C GLU A 3 -1.09 0.97 0.45
N GLY A 4 -0.07 0.52 1.15
CA GLY A 4 -0.19 -0.56 2.12
C GLY A 4 -1.28 -0.35 3.18
N ASP A 5 -1.47 0.88 3.66
CA ASP A 5 -2.54 1.25 4.59
C ASP A 5 -3.94 1.08 4.01
N THR A 6 -4.10 1.34 2.71
CA THR A 6 -5.37 1.12 2.00
C THR A 6 -5.64 -0.38 1.85
N ILE A 7 -4.60 -1.16 1.49
CA ILE A 7 -4.73 -2.63 1.38
C ILE A 7 -5.06 -3.24 2.74
N TRP A 8 -4.41 -2.77 3.80
CA TRP A 8 -4.68 -3.22 5.17
C TRP A 8 -6.14 -2.99 5.58
N ARG A 9 -6.69 -1.78 5.33
CA ARG A 9 -8.11 -1.49 5.59
C ARG A 9 -9.03 -2.35 4.76
N THR A 10 -8.69 -2.56 3.48
CA THR A 10 -9.46 -3.43 2.58
C THR A 10 -9.47 -4.87 3.09
N ALA A 11 -8.30 -5.41 3.46
CA ALA A 11 -8.21 -6.75 4.03
C ALA A 11 -9.05 -6.88 5.31
N ALA A 12 -8.97 -5.89 6.20
CA ALA A 12 -9.77 -5.88 7.43
C ALA A 12 -11.29 -5.83 7.15
N ALA A 13 -11.72 -5.11 6.11
CA ALA A 13 -13.14 -5.07 5.71
C ALA A 13 -13.60 -6.41 5.13
N LEU A 14 -12.81 -6.99 4.23
CA LEU A 14 -13.12 -8.28 3.61
C LEU A 14 -13.07 -9.42 4.64
N ARG A 15 -12.08 -9.43 5.53
CA ARG A 15 -11.96 -10.44 6.59
C ARG A 15 -13.23 -10.54 7.43
N ARG A 16 -13.78 -9.42 7.87
CA ARG A 16 -15.02 -9.41 8.67
C ARG A 16 -16.23 -10.03 7.98
N ARG A 17 -16.21 -10.15 6.65
CA ARG A 17 -17.34 -10.62 5.85
C ARG A 17 -17.10 -11.96 5.19
N LEU A 18 -15.84 -12.31 4.90
CA LEU A 18 -15.51 -13.51 4.14
C LEU A 18 -14.87 -14.60 5.00
N ASP A 19 -14.18 -14.25 6.10
CA ASP A 19 -13.45 -15.24 6.88
C ASP A 19 -14.38 -16.32 7.46
N GLY A 20 -14.01 -17.59 7.25
CA GLY A 20 -14.83 -18.74 7.59
C GLY A 20 -16.02 -19.01 6.66
N GLN A 21 -16.34 -18.12 5.72
CA GLN A 21 -17.49 -18.28 4.81
C GLN A 21 -17.19 -19.23 3.66
N VAL A 22 -18.24 -19.93 3.19
CA VAL A 22 -18.15 -20.79 2.00
C VAL A 22 -18.56 -20.00 0.76
N VAL A 23 -17.77 -20.05 -0.28
CA VAL A 23 -18.05 -19.41 -1.56
C VAL A 23 -19.17 -20.16 -2.29
N THR A 24 -20.28 -19.50 -2.52
CA THR A 24 -21.45 -20.05 -3.25
C THR A 24 -21.31 -19.85 -4.76
N ALA A 25 -20.71 -18.71 -5.17
CA ALA A 25 -20.40 -18.41 -6.56
C ALA A 25 -19.13 -17.56 -6.67
N ALA A 26 -18.41 -17.71 -7.78
CA ALA A 26 -17.24 -16.88 -8.09
C ALA A 26 -17.19 -16.57 -9.60
N ARG A 27 -16.85 -15.32 -9.93
CA ARG A 27 -16.76 -14.84 -11.33
C ARG A 27 -15.44 -14.11 -11.58
N PRO A 28 -14.79 -14.19 -12.75
CA PRO A 28 -15.20 -14.97 -13.92
C PRO A 28 -15.21 -16.48 -13.65
N GLN A 29 -16.24 -17.17 -14.16
CA GLN A 29 -16.39 -18.60 -13.94
C GLN A 29 -15.20 -19.42 -14.47
N ALA A 30 -14.66 -19.03 -15.63
CA ALA A 30 -13.54 -19.72 -16.27
C ALA A 30 -12.27 -19.78 -15.40
N THR A 31 -12.01 -18.74 -14.59
CA THR A 31 -10.80 -18.64 -13.77
C THR A 31 -11.07 -18.90 -12.29
N LEU A 32 -12.21 -18.43 -11.77
CA LEU A 32 -12.52 -18.47 -10.34
C LEU A 32 -13.58 -19.53 -9.96
N GLY A 33 -14.18 -20.22 -10.94
CA GLY A 33 -15.22 -21.22 -10.69
C GLY A 33 -14.77 -22.36 -9.76
N ARG A 34 -13.47 -22.67 -9.71
CA ARG A 34 -12.85 -23.64 -8.79
C ARG A 34 -12.99 -23.29 -7.32
N LEU A 35 -13.36 -22.04 -7.00
CA LEU A 35 -13.57 -21.56 -5.63
C LEU A 35 -14.98 -21.88 -5.11
N ARG A 36 -15.91 -22.26 -5.97
CA ARG A 36 -17.25 -22.65 -5.53
C ARG A 36 -17.19 -23.84 -4.57
N GLY A 37 -17.87 -23.72 -3.43
CA GLY A 37 -17.86 -24.71 -2.36
C GLY A 37 -16.62 -24.65 -1.45
N ARG A 38 -15.66 -23.75 -1.72
CA ARG A 38 -14.47 -23.61 -0.88
C ARG A 38 -14.68 -22.59 0.23
N ARG A 39 -14.07 -22.87 1.37
CA ARG A 39 -14.10 -21.98 2.53
C ARG A 39 -12.95 -20.98 2.46
N VAL A 40 -13.25 -19.72 2.75
CA VAL A 40 -12.21 -18.70 2.98
C VAL A 40 -11.58 -18.97 4.34
N VAL A 41 -10.25 -19.17 4.36
CA VAL A 41 -9.47 -19.46 5.59
C VAL A 41 -8.56 -18.30 6.00
N GLY A 42 -8.54 -17.22 5.22
CA GLY A 42 -7.80 -16.02 5.58
C GLY A 42 -7.86 -14.94 4.51
N VAL A 43 -7.78 -13.69 4.95
CA VAL A 43 -7.67 -12.51 4.07
C VAL A 43 -6.50 -11.66 4.59
N GLU A 44 -5.42 -11.56 3.83
CA GLU A 44 -4.19 -10.94 4.29
C GLU A 44 -3.68 -9.87 3.32
N PRO A 45 -3.27 -8.70 3.86
CA PRO A 45 -2.48 -7.73 3.12
C PRO A 45 -1.00 -8.15 3.18
N VAL A 46 -0.28 -7.99 2.07
CA VAL A 46 1.18 -8.11 2.02
C VAL A 46 1.71 -6.95 1.17
N GLY A 47 2.23 -5.92 1.81
CA GLY A 47 2.60 -4.68 1.15
C GLY A 47 1.40 -4.03 0.44
N LYS A 48 1.44 -4.03 -0.89
CA LYS A 48 0.35 -3.50 -1.75
C LYS A 48 -0.47 -4.61 -2.41
N HIS A 49 -0.25 -5.86 -2.02
CA HIS A 49 -0.96 -7.04 -2.48
C HIS A 49 -2.02 -7.48 -1.48
N LEU A 50 -3.08 -8.10 -1.97
CA LEU A 50 -4.12 -8.70 -1.14
C LEU A 50 -4.25 -10.17 -1.52
N LEU A 51 -4.23 -11.04 -0.52
CA LEU A 51 -4.37 -12.48 -0.65
C LEU A 51 -5.64 -12.93 0.08
N ILE A 52 -6.52 -13.66 -0.61
CA ILE A 52 -7.67 -14.36 -0.02
C ILE A 52 -7.41 -15.84 -0.16
N ARG A 53 -7.18 -16.54 0.95
CA ARG A 53 -6.84 -17.96 0.98
C ARG A 53 -8.06 -18.84 1.18
N PHE A 54 -8.01 -20.02 0.57
CA PHE A 54 -9.09 -21.01 0.61
C PHE A 54 -8.59 -22.35 1.17
N ASP A 55 -9.52 -23.15 1.69
CA ASP A 55 -9.28 -24.46 2.31
C ASP A 55 -8.68 -25.53 1.39
N ASN A 56 -8.65 -25.28 0.09
CA ASN A 56 -8.05 -26.16 -0.92
C ASN A 56 -6.60 -25.77 -1.29
N GLY A 57 -5.96 -24.90 -0.52
CA GLY A 57 -4.59 -24.43 -0.74
C GLY A 57 -4.43 -23.35 -1.81
N LEU A 58 -5.52 -22.95 -2.48
CA LEU A 58 -5.48 -21.84 -3.43
C LEU A 58 -5.60 -20.48 -2.74
N ALA A 59 -5.02 -19.46 -3.35
CA ALA A 59 -5.21 -18.08 -2.94
C ALA A 59 -5.60 -17.20 -4.13
N LEU A 60 -6.58 -16.32 -3.95
CA LEU A 60 -6.88 -15.25 -4.89
C LEU A 60 -5.96 -14.07 -4.57
N HIS A 61 -5.00 -13.85 -5.45
CA HIS A 61 -4.03 -12.75 -5.38
C HIS A 61 -4.52 -11.56 -6.19
N THR A 62 -4.58 -10.39 -5.57
CA THR A 62 -4.95 -9.15 -6.26
C THR A 62 -3.99 -8.01 -5.96
N HIS A 63 -3.74 -7.17 -6.98
CA HIS A 63 -3.01 -5.93 -6.84
C HIS A 63 -3.79 -4.78 -7.48
N MET A 64 -4.20 -3.81 -6.66
CA MET A 64 -5.14 -2.77 -7.08
C MET A 64 -4.52 -1.68 -7.96
N ARG A 65 -3.19 -1.53 -7.98
CA ARG A 65 -2.47 -0.46 -8.67
C ARG A 65 -3.12 0.92 -8.44
N MET A 66 -3.47 1.66 -9.53
CA MET A 66 -3.94 3.05 -9.43
C MET A 66 -5.45 3.18 -9.16
N HIS A 67 -6.26 2.30 -9.74
CA HIS A 67 -7.72 2.46 -9.84
C HIS A 67 -8.52 1.30 -9.24
N GLY A 68 -7.85 0.18 -8.94
CA GLY A 68 -8.50 -0.98 -8.36
C GLY A 68 -9.07 -0.72 -6.97
N SER A 69 -10.15 -1.43 -6.65
CA SER A 69 -10.76 -1.38 -5.33
C SER A 69 -11.61 -2.63 -5.07
N TRP A 70 -11.65 -3.08 -3.83
CA TRP A 70 -12.61 -4.05 -3.34
C TRP A 70 -13.79 -3.35 -2.68
N HIS A 71 -15.00 -3.83 -2.96
CA HIS A 71 -16.23 -3.38 -2.34
C HIS A 71 -16.99 -4.59 -1.82
N VAL A 72 -17.79 -4.38 -0.78
CA VAL A 72 -18.62 -5.41 -0.15
C VAL A 72 -20.05 -4.94 -0.18
N TYR A 73 -20.96 -5.85 -0.59
CA TYR A 73 -22.39 -5.62 -0.75
C TYR A 73 -23.19 -6.75 -0.11
N ALA A 74 -24.44 -6.48 0.23
CA ALA A 74 -25.41 -7.53 0.48
C ALA A 74 -25.88 -8.19 -0.83
N PRO A 75 -26.36 -9.44 -0.81
CA PRO A 75 -27.01 -10.04 -1.97
C PRO A 75 -28.14 -9.15 -2.51
N GLY A 76 -28.14 -8.91 -3.83
CA GLY A 76 -29.13 -8.05 -4.49
C GLY A 76 -28.90 -6.54 -4.35
N GLU A 77 -27.91 -6.09 -3.56
CA GLU A 77 -27.57 -4.68 -3.43
C GLU A 77 -26.97 -4.15 -4.74
N ARG A 78 -27.41 -2.94 -5.15
CA ARG A 78 -26.86 -2.28 -6.34
C ARG A 78 -25.40 -1.89 -6.13
N TRP A 79 -24.53 -2.30 -7.05
CA TRP A 79 -23.12 -1.96 -7.00
C TRP A 79 -22.88 -0.48 -7.31
N ARG A 80 -21.92 0.11 -6.63
CA ARG A 80 -21.51 1.52 -6.82
C ARG A 80 -20.78 1.77 -8.14
N ARG A 81 -20.32 0.70 -8.81
CA ARG A 81 -19.64 0.76 -10.10
C ARG A 81 -20.29 -0.20 -11.08
N PRO A 82 -20.25 0.11 -12.40
CA PRO A 82 -20.76 -0.76 -13.46
C PRO A 82 -20.18 -2.18 -13.39
N GLU A 83 -20.99 -3.16 -13.71
CA GLU A 83 -20.63 -4.58 -13.62
C GLU A 83 -19.45 -4.95 -14.53
N HIS A 84 -19.36 -4.37 -15.74
CA HIS A 84 -18.27 -4.62 -16.69
C HIS A 84 -16.88 -4.22 -16.16
N LEU A 85 -16.81 -3.40 -15.09
CA LEU A 85 -15.56 -3.04 -14.41
C LEU A 85 -15.15 -4.06 -13.34
N ALA A 86 -15.99 -5.05 -13.04
CA ALA A 86 -15.67 -6.10 -12.09
C ALA A 86 -14.62 -7.07 -12.68
N ARG A 87 -13.56 -7.29 -11.93
CA ARG A 87 -12.46 -8.21 -12.29
C ARG A 87 -12.53 -9.51 -11.52
N ALA A 88 -13.11 -9.49 -10.33
CA ALA A 88 -13.43 -10.67 -9.55
C ALA A 88 -14.68 -10.40 -8.72
N VAL A 89 -15.52 -11.41 -8.57
CA VAL A 89 -16.68 -11.42 -7.68
C VAL A 89 -16.62 -12.71 -6.87
N LEU A 90 -16.74 -12.60 -5.55
CA LEU A 90 -16.90 -13.73 -4.64
C LEU A 90 -18.23 -13.55 -3.94
N GLU A 91 -19.09 -14.55 -4.03
CA GLU A 91 -20.40 -14.57 -3.37
C GLU A 91 -20.36 -15.63 -2.25
N THR A 92 -20.91 -15.28 -1.11
CA THR A 92 -21.19 -16.18 0.03
C THR A 92 -22.68 -16.12 0.36
N GLY A 93 -23.12 -16.74 1.47
CA GLY A 93 -24.54 -16.73 1.84
C GLY A 93 -25.12 -15.32 2.04
N ASP A 94 -24.34 -14.40 2.58
CA ASP A 94 -24.78 -13.06 3.00
C ASP A 94 -23.94 -11.91 2.42
N THR A 95 -22.94 -12.20 1.60
CA THR A 95 -21.97 -11.21 1.15
C THR A 95 -21.62 -11.38 -0.32
N VAL A 96 -21.53 -10.27 -1.04
CA VAL A 96 -20.97 -10.17 -2.40
C VAL A 96 -19.78 -9.25 -2.36
N ALA A 97 -18.57 -9.82 -2.48
CA ALA A 97 -17.32 -9.07 -2.53
C ALA A 97 -16.89 -8.89 -3.99
N VAL A 98 -16.71 -7.64 -4.42
CA VAL A 98 -16.43 -7.29 -5.82
C VAL A 98 -15.11 -6.52 -5.91
N CYS A 99 -14.19 -7.03 -6.72
CA CYS A 99 -12.95 -6.36 -7.09
C CYS A 99 -13.13 -5.63 -8.42
N PHE A 100 -13.05 -4.31 -8.39
CA PHE A 100 -13.16 -3.48 -9.59
C PHE A 100 -11.81 -2.99 -10.07
N LEU A 101 -11.61 -2.95 -11.40
CA LEU A 101 -10.48 -2.28 -12.07
C LEU A 101 -9.08 -2.72 -11.61
N ALA A 102 -8.95 -3.79 -10.86
CA ALA A 102 -7.64 -4.32 -10.49
C ALA A 102 -6.97 -4.95 -11.73
N PRO A 103 -5.76 -4.49 -12.13
CA PRO A 103 -5.10 -5.05 -13.31
C PRO A 103 -4.51 -6.43 -13.05
N LEU A 104 -4.25 -6.78 -11.78
CA LEU A 104 -3.80 -8.11 -11.38
C LEU A 104 -4.89 -8.77 -10.52
N VAL A 105 -5.42 -9.86 -11.04
CA VAL A 105 -6.35 -10.78 -10.38
C VAL A 105 -6.01 -12.17 -10.86
N GLU A 106 -5.45 -12.99 -10.00
CA GLU A 106 -5.01 -14.34 -10.34
C GLU A 106 -5.27 -15.33 -9.20
N LEU A 107 -5.51 -16.58 -9.56
CA LEU A 107 -5.65 -17.68 -8.61
C LEU A 107 -4.33 -18.45 -8.59
N VAL A 108 -3.65 -18.46 -7.45
CA VAL A 108 -2.33 -19.06 -7.28
C VAL A 108 -2.37 -20.23 -6.30
N ALA A 109 -1.56 -21.25 -6.55
CA ALA A 109 -1.37 -22.39 -5.64
C ALA A 109 -0.27 -22.11 -4.61
N ASP A 110 0.67 -21.23 -4.92
CA ASP A 110 1.73 -20.78 -4.00
C ASP A 110 1.66 -19.27 -3.86
N ASP A 111 0.96 -18.84 -2.82
CA ASP A 111 0.80 -17.42 -2.50
C ASP A 111 2.08 -16.78 -1.97
N ARG A 112 2.98 -17.57 -1.39
CA ARG A 112 4.30 -17.10 -0.95
C ARG A 112 5.18 -16.77 -2.15
N ALA A 113 5.17 -17.58 -3.19
CA ALA A 113 5.91 -17.29 -4.41
C ALA A 113 5.46 -15.97 -5.05
N ALA A 114 4.16 -15.67 -5.03
CA ALA A 114 3.61 -14.44 -5.59
C ALA A 114 4.16 -13.15 -4.93
N VAL A 115 4.57 -13.24 -3.65
CA VAL A 115 5.03 -12.09 -2.85
C VAL A 115 6.46 -12.22 -2.32
N ARG A 116 7.17 -13.31 -2.62
CA ARG A 116 8.53 -13.59 -2.09
C ARG A 116 9.59 -12.54 -2.42
N HIS A 117 9.37 -11.79 -3.50
CA HIS A 117 10.27 -10.72 -3.94
C HIS A 117 10.19 -9.48 -3.06
N LEU A 118 9.15 -9.35 -2.25
CA LEU A 118 8.94 -8.18 -1.41
C LEU A 118 9.90 -8.17 -0.21
N GLY A 119 10.25 -6.96 0.21
CA GLY A 119 10.90 -6.70 1.49
C GLY A 119 9.91 -6.84 2.65
N PRO A 120 10.38 -6.64 3.90
CA PRO A 120 9.51 -6.61 5.06
C PRO A 120 8.31 -5.68 4.87
N ASP A 121 7.10 -6.17 5.16
CA ASP A 121 5.90 -5.33 5.11
C ASP A 121 5.93 -4.31 6.26
N ILE A 122 5.89 -3.04 5.91
CA ILE A 122 5.98 -1.94 6.89
C ILE A 122 4.83 -1.95 7.90
N LEU A 123 3.70 -2.56 7.57
CA LEU A 123 2.54 -2.66 8.47
C LEU A 123 2.49 -3.96 9.26
N ASP A 124 3.38 -4.91 8.99
CA ASP A 124 3.49 -6.12 9.79
C ASP A 124 3.71 -5.77 11.27
N THR A 125 3.09 -6.54 12.17
CA THR A 125 3.27 -6.39 13.61
C THR A 125 4.72 -6.58 14.01
N GLN A 126 5.41 -7.52 13.36
CA GLN A 126 6.82 -7.86 13.56
C GLN A 126 7.74 -7.27 12.49
N PHE A 127 7.45 -6.06 12.03
CA PHE A 127 8.26 -5.39 11.00
C PHE A 127 9.75 -5.40 11.34
N ASP A 128 10.53 -6.10 10.53
CA ASP A 128 11.99 -6.17 10.67
C ASP A 128 12.64 -4.97 9.95
N VAL A 129 12.89 -3.90 10.70
CA VAL A 129 13.58 -2.70 10.19
C VAL A 129 15.04 -2.98 9.84
N GLU A 130 15.69 -3.93 10.53
CA GLU A 130 17.09 -4.29 10.25
C GLU A 130 17.21 -4.98 8.89
N GLU A 131 16.28 -5.87 8.56
CA GLU A 131 16.23 -6.48 7.23
C GLU A 131 15.96 -5.42 6.15
N ALA A 132 15.07 -4.47 6.40
CA ALA A 132 14.84 -3.37 5.46
C ALA A 132 16.12 -2.54 5.25
N LEU A 133 16.91 -2.27 6.29
CA LEU A 133 18.18 -1.58 6.19
C LEU A 133 19.25 -2.40 5.44
N ARG A 134 19.32 -3.72 5.68
CA ARG A 134 20.23 -4.60 4.93
C ARG A 134 19.91 -4.62 3.43
N ARG A 135 18.61 -4.65 3.09
CA ARG A 135 18.15 -4.58 1.68
C ARG A 135 18.40 -3.23 1.06
N ALA A 136 18.22 -2.14 1.82
CA ALA A 136 18.51 -0.79 1.37
C ALA A 136 20.00 -0.62 0.96
N ALA A 137 20.91 -1.21 1.73
CA ALA A 137 22.35 -1.18 1.42
C ALA A 137 22.73 -1.92 0.12
N ARG A 138 21.83 -2.78 -0.39
CA ARG A 138 22.01 -3.54 -1.65
C ARG A 138 21.13 -3.00 -2.79
N SER A 139 20.31 -1.99 -2.52
CA SER A 139 19.41 -1.40 -3.53
C SER A 139 20.22 -0.56 -4.52
N HIS A 140 19.75 -0.54 -5.76
CA HIS A 140 20.29 0.31 -6.84
C HIS A 140 19.59 1.68 -6.91
N ALA A 141 18.79 2.04 -5.92
CA ALA A 141 18.15 3.35 -5.88
C ALA A 141 19.19 4.46 -5.65
N ASP A 142 19.16 5.48 -6.48
CA ASP A 142 20.09 6.61 -6.37
C ASP A 142 19.71 7.52 -5.20
N THR A 143 18.43 7.73 -4.97
CA THR A 143 17.90 8.71 -4.01
C THR A 143 16.97 8.08 -2.97
N LEU A 144 16.84 8.73 -1.81
CA LEU A 144 15.92 8.28 -0.76
C LEU A 144 14.46 8.23 -1.22
N GLY A 145 14.07 9.13 -2.13
CA GLY A 145 12.72 9.10 -2.69
C GLY A 145 12.45 7.85 -3.53
N GLU A 146 13.42 7.36 -4.26
CA GLU A 146 13.35 6.11 -5.04
C GLU A 146 13.41 4.90 -4.13
N LEU A 147 14.37 4.88 -3.20
CA LEU A 147 14.54 3.79 -2.23
C LEU A 147 13.26 3.47 -1.47
N LEU A 148 12.55 4.50 -1.00
CA LEU A 148 11.30 4.31 -0.26
C LEU A 148 10.15 3.75 -1.13
N LEU A 149 10.25 3.81 -2.45
CA LEU A 149 9.28 3.20 -3.36
C LEU A 149 9.65 1.78 -3.78
N ASP A 150 10.87 1.35 -3.50
CA ASP A 150 11.37 0.00 -3.81
C ASP A 150 10.71 -1.02 -2.87
N GLN A 151 9.76 -1.77 -3.42
CA GLN A 151 9.02 -2.77 -2.66
C GLN A 151 9.88 -3.98 -2.26
N THR A 152 11.05 -4.15 -2.88
CA THR A 152 12.00 -5.21 -2.50
C THR A 152 12.80 -4.84 -1.24
N VAL A 153 12.91 -3.55 -0.95
CA VAL A 153 13.54 -3.01 0.26
C VAL A 153 12.57 -3.00 1.42
N CYS A 154 11.40 -2.39 1.22
CA CYS A 154 10.36 -2.28 2.23
C CYS A 154 8.98 -2.23 1.55
N ALA A 155 8.18 -3.26 1.76
CA ALA A 155 6.87 -3.36 1.12
C ALA A 155 5.84 -2.43 1.77
N GLY A 156 4.92 -1.92 0.94
CA GLY A 156 3.75 -1.15 1.38
C GLY A 156 3.86 0.35 1.17
N ILE A 157 5.05 0.96 1.28
CA ILE A 157 5.22 2.41 1.12
C ILE A 157 4.88 2.81 -0.32
N GLY A 158 4.03 3.81 -0.47
CA GLY A 158 3.73 4.44 -1.74
C GLY A 158 4.08 5.93 -1.74
N ASN A 159 3.67 6.62 -2.80
CA ASN A 159 4.08 8.01 -3.05
C ASN A 159 3.58 8.99 -2.00
N ILE A 160 2.39 8.76 -1.43
CA ILE A 160 1.81 9.60 -0.39
C ILE A 160 2.69 9.53 0.86
N HIS A 161 2.96 8.29 1.31
CA HIS A 161 3.72 8.08 2.55
C HIS A 161 5.20 8.39 2.37
N LYS A 162 5.79 8.13 1.19
CA LYS A 162 7.15 8.59 0.84
C LYS A 162 7.32 10.09 1.02
N CYS A 163 6.51 10.90 0.31
CA CYS A 163 6.62 12.36 0.37
C CYS A 163 6.40 12.89 1.78
N ASN A 164 5.39 12.37 2.48
CA ASN A 164 5.02 12.86 3.79
C ASN A 164 6.00 12.43 4.90
N ALA A 165 6.59 11.23 4.82
CA ALA A 165 7.59 10.78 5.78
C ALA A 165 8.90 11.58 5.63
N LEU A 166 9.39 11.76 4.40
CA LEU A 166 10.57 12.59 4.14
C LEU A 166 10.36 14.04 4.61
N TRP A 167 9.19 14.62 4.32
CA TRP A 167 8.84 15.96 4.81
C TRP A 167 8.81 16.03 6.35
N GLN A 168 8.23 15.04 7.00
CA GLN A 168 8.17 14.99 8.46
C GLN A 168 9.56 14.90 9.08
N CYS A 169 10.46 14.14 8.44
CA CYS A 169 11.86 14.00 8.84
C CYS A 169 12.75 15.19 8.45
N GLY A 170 12.26 16.13 7.62
CA GLY A 170 13.06 17.26 7.13
C GLY A 170 14.15 16.83 6.15
N ILE A 171 13.94 15.77 5.37
CA ILE A 171 14.94 15.22 4.46
C ILE A 171 14.53 15.47 3.01
N ASP A 172 15.47 15.95 2.20
CA ASP A 172 15.28 16.16 0.76
C ASP A 172 15.07 14.79 0.07
N PRO A 173 13.99 14.62 -0.73
CA PRO A 173 13.77 13.39 -1.48
C PRO A 173 14.89 13.00 -2.44
N TRP A 174 15.71 13.96 -2.88
CA TRP A 174 16.85 13.71 -3.76
C TRP A 174 18.16 13.47 -3.01
N THR A 175 18.14 13.37 -1.67
CA THR A 175 19.32 12.96 -0.91
C THR A 175 19.85 11.62 -1.43
N PRO A 176 21.13 11.52 -1.82
CA PRO A 176 21.71 10.26 -2.28
C PRO A 176 21.65 9.18 -1.19
N VAL A 177 21.30 7.95 -1.58
CA VAL A 177 21.31 6.80 -0.64
C VAL A 177 22.71 6.60 -0.07
N SER A 178 23.76 6.73 -0.92
CA SER A 178 25.16 6.57 -0.54
C SER A 178 25.65 7.54 0.54
N SER A 179 24.99 8.70 0.67
CA SER A 179 25.32 9.71 1.70
C SER A 179 24.44 9.66 2.93
N THR A 180 23.56 8.65 3.02
CA THR A 180 22.58 8.53 4.10
C THR A 180 23.00 7.44 5.08
N ASP A 181 23.19 7.83 6.35
CA ASP A 181 23.48 6.86 7.41
C ASP A 181 22.27 5.99 7.77
N ALA A 182 22.56 4.81 8.35
CA ALA A 182 21.52 3.84 8.74
C ALA A 182 20.55 4.41 9.78
N ALA A 183 20.99 5.30 10.67
CA ALA A 183 20.13 5.91 11.70
C ALA A 183 19.11 6.86 11.06
N THR A 184 19.52 7.62 10.07
CA THR A 184 18.65 8.51 9.28
C THR A 184 17.61 7.70 8.50
N LEU A 185 18.05 6.65 7.78
CA LEU A 185 17.12 5.80 7.03
C LEU A 185 16.14 5.09 7.97
N ARG A 186 16.61 4.52 9.09
CA ARG A 186 15.76 3.95 10.14
C ARG A 186 14.68 4.92 10.59
N ARG A 187 15.05 6.16 10.90
CA ARG A 187 14.12 7.21 11.32
C ARG A 187 13.05 7.48 10.26
N VAL A 188 13.42 7.51 8.98
CA VAL A 188 12.46 7.70 7.87
C VAL A 188 11.50 6.51 7.77
N LEU A 189 12.00 5.27 7.81
CA LEU A 189 11.17 4.06 7.74
C LEU A 189 10.19 4.00 8.92
N LEU A 190 10.64 4.24 10.15
CA LEU A 190 9.78 4.23 11.32
C LEU A 190 8.75 5.37 11.29
N THR A 191 9.11 6.55 10.76
CA THR A 191 8.17 7.65 10.54
C THR A 191 7.11 7.26 9.50
N ALA A 192 7.51 6.62 8.40
CA ALA A 192 6.57 6.13 7.39
C ALA A 192 5.62 5.08 8.00
N ARG A 193 6.16 4.10 8.77
CA ARG A 193 5.38 3.08 9.48
C ARG A 193 4.32 3.71 10.38
N GLU A 194 4.72 4.64 11.24
CA GLU A 194 3.79 5.27 12.17
C GLU A 194 2.67 6.02 11.44
N ARG A 195 3.01 6.76 10.38
CA ARG A 195 2.03 7.44 9.54
C ARG A 195 1.05 6.47 8.89
N MET A 196 1.58 5.37 8.37
CA MET A 196 0.77 4.33 7.71
C MET A 196 -0.12 3.60 8.71
N ARG A 197 0.39 3.26 9.89
CA ARG A 197 -0.40 2.64 10.98
C ARG A 197 -1.56 3.54 11.40
N ARG A 198 -1.30 4.82 11.64
CA ARG A 198 -2.37 5.80 11.94
C ARG A 198 -3.40 5.87 10.82
N SER A 199 -2.96 5.89 9.56
CA SER A 199 -3.87 5.89 8.42
C SER A 199 -4.68 4.59 8.32
N ALA A 200 -4.07 3.44 8.60
CA ALA A 200 -4.72 2.13 8.55
C ALA A 200 -5.81 1.98 9.63
N THR A 201 -5.59 2.52 10.82
CA THR A 201 -6.49 2.36 11.97
C THR A 201 -7.46 3.52 12.18
N ALA A 202 -7.19 4.68 11.56
CA ALA A 202 -7.99 5.89 11.74
C ALA A 202 -9.41 5.73 11.22
N ARG A 203 -10.39 5.76 12.11
CA ARG A 203 -11.82 5.97 11.79
C ARG A 203 -12.20 7.37 12.25
N GLY A 204 -12.59 8.24 11.29
CA GLY A 204 -13.05 9.59 11.63
C GLY A 204 -11.97 10.55 12.14
N VAL A 205 -10.70 10.18 12.14
CA VAL A 205 -9.60 11.04 12.56
C VAL A 205 -9.16 11.94 11.40
N PRO A 206 -8.91 13.24 11.63
CA PRO A 206 -8.41 14.15 10.60
C PRO A 206 -7.13 13.61 9.93
N ARG A 207 -7.05 13.80 8.62
CA ARG A 207 -5.88 13.36 7.84
C ARG A 207 -4.62 14.05 8.37
N GLN A 208 -3.57 13.29 8.61
CA GLN A 208 -2.29 13.82 9.06
C GLN A 208 -1.74 14.88 8.08
N PRO A 209 -1.15 15.98 8.59
CA PRO A 209 -0.51 16.98 7.74
C PRO A 209 0.55 16.35 6.83
N GLY A 210 0.71 16.89 5.63
CA GLY A 210 1.70 16.43 4.67
C GLY A 210 1.77 17.29 3.43
N VAL A 211 2.75 17.03 2.59
CA VAL A 211 3.02 17.79 1.37
C VAL A 211 2.51 17.11 0.09
N HIS A 212 2.22 15.80 0.13
CA HIS A 212 1.73 15.09 -1.06
C HIS A 212 0.42 15.67 -1.59
N GLY A 213 0.37 15.94 -2.90
CA GLY A 213 -0.78 16.53 -3.57
C GLY A 213 -0.96 18.04 -3.32
N ARG A 214 0.04 18.71 -2.76
CA ARG A 214 0.00 20.14 -2.43
C ARG A 214 0.90 21.01 -3.34
N GLY A 215 1.26 20.56 -4.52
CA GLY A 215 2.08 21.35 -5.45
C GLY A 215 1.56 22.79 -5.58
N GLY A 216 2.43 23.79 -5.40
CA GLY A 216 2.11 25.21 -5.41
C GLY A 216 1.36 25.74 -4.17
N ARG A 217 0.81 24.87 -3.31
CA ARG A 217 0.07 25.29 -2.10
C ARG A 217 1.03 25.48 -0.93
N PRO A 218 0.65 26.30 0.08
CA PRO A 218 1.47 26.53 1.27
C PRO A 218 1.81 25.22 2.01
N CYS A 219 3.09 25.09 2.41
CA CYS A 219 3.55 24.00 3.27
C CYS A 219 2.86 24.08 4.64
N PRO A 220 2.30 22.97 5.18
CA PRO A 220 1.60 23.00 6.47
C PRO A 220 2.48 23.39 7.67
N ARG A 221 3.82 23.35 7.51
CA ARG A 221 4.77 23.68 8.59
C ARG A 221 5.28 25.11 8.52
N CYS A 222 5.58 25.62 7.33
CA CYS A 222 6.31 26.90 7.20
C CYS A 222 5.71 27.89 6.18
N GLY A 223 4.59 27.56 5.54
CA GLY A 223 3.92 28.41 4.56
C GLY A 223 4.58 28.48 3.17
N THR A 224 5.84 28.08 3.00
CA THR A 224 6.51 28.08 1.68
C THR A 224 5.74 27.22 0.67
N PRO A 225 5.57 27.66 -0.59
CA PRO A 225 4.93 26.84 -1.61
C PRO A 225 5.61 25.47 -1.77
N VAL A 226 4.81 24.40 -1.78
CA VAL A 226 5.30 23.03 -1.97
C VAL A 226 5.74 22.86 -3.43
N SER A 227 6.98 22.43 -3.63
CA SER A 227 7.52 22.08 -4.94
C SER A 227 7.06 20.70 -5.39
N VAL A 228 7.02 20.50 -6.72
CA VAL A 228 6.68 19.21 -7.34
C VAL A 228 7.55 18.97 -8.55
N ARG A 229 8.13 17.74 -8.64
CA ARG A 229 8.93 17.30 -9.78
C ARG A 229 8.84 15.78 -9.94
N ALA A 230 8.95 15.29 -11.17
CA ALA A 230 9.08 13.86 -11.46
C ALA A 230 10.41 13.32 -10.90
N GLN A 231 10.39 12.11 -10.36
CA GLN A 231 11.56 11.43 -9.78
C GLN A 231 11.60 9.96 -10.19
N GLY A 232 12.80 9.47 -10.46
CA GLY A 232 13.10 8.09 -10.83
C GLY A 232 12.60 7.70 -12.22
N MET A 233 12.91 6.48 -12.64
CA MET A 233 12.55 5.94 -13.96
C MET A 233 11.03 5.92 -14.22
N LEU A 234 10.22 5.75 -13.17
CA LEU A 234 8.76 5.75 -13.29
C LEU A 234 8.15 7.16 -13.27
N ALA A 235 8.98 8.22 -13.31
CA ALA A 235 8.58 9.62 -13.31
C ALA A 235 7.51 9.96 -12.24
N ARG A 236 7.63 9.39 -11.04
CA ARG A 236 6.66 9.63 -9.97
C ARG A 236 6.75 11.07 -9.47
N LEU A 237 5.63 11.79 -9.46
CA LEU A 237 5.57 13.15 -8.94
C LEU A 237 5.90 13.17 -7.45
N THR A 238 7.03 13.77 -7.12
CA THR A 238 7.49 13.94 -5.75
C THR A 238 7.19 15.36 -5.29
N TYR A 239 6.58 15.47 -4.12
CA TYR A 239 6.17 16.70 -3.47
C TYR A 239 7.08 16.96 -2.27
N TRP A 240 7.66 18.15 -2.16
CA TRP A 240 8.53 18.52 -1.03
C TRP A 240 8.50 20.02 -0.76
N CYS A 241 8.88 20.40 0.45
CA CYS A 241 9.04 21.80 0.84
C CYS A 241 10.52 22.15 0.85
N THR A 242 10.97 23.02 -0.06
CA THR A 242 12.38 23.41 -0.18
C THR A 242 12.94 24.03 1.10
N ARG A 243 12.13 24.75 1.88
CA ARG A 243 12.55 25.33 3.15
C ARG A 243 12.67 24.30 4.28
N CYS A 244 11.75 23.32 4.35
CA CYS A 244 11.75 22.31 5.43
C CYS A 244 12.67 21.13 5.15
N GLN A 245 13.05 20.91 3.89
CA GLN A 245 13.77 19.73 3.41
C GLN A 245 15.03 20.09 2.59
N GLY A 246 15.38 21.38 2.52
CA GLY A 246 16.59 21.85 1.82
C GLY A 246 17.85 21.78 2.67
N PRO A 247 19.03 22.04 2.06
CA PRO A 247 20.30 22.18 2.78
C PRO A 247 20.14 23.23 3.89
N GLY A 248 20.48 22.88 5.14
CA GLY A 248 20.36 23.78 6.28
C GLY A 248 18.95 23.84 6.91
N ALA A 249 18.05 22.91 6.58
CA ALA A 249 16.76 22.78 7.24
C ALA A 249 16.95 22.46 8.74
N THR A 250 17.02 23.50 9.57
CA THR A 250 17.03 23.36 11.03
C THR A 250 15.66 22.90 11.50
N ARG A 251 15.62 21.81 12.28
CA ARG A 251 14.44 21.40 13.01
C ARG A 251 14.01 22.53 13.94
N ARG A 252 12.97 23.28 13.59
CA ARG A 252 12.21 23.99 14.62
C ARG A 252 11.42 22.92 15.36
N ARG A 253 11.72 22.80 16.66
CA ARG A 253 11.00 21.94 17.62
C ARG A 253 9.53 22.33 17.68
#